data_471bc34b931f6ec7f622fa88aa9389c5
#
_entry.id   471bc34b931f6ec7f622fa88aa9389c5
#
_cell.length_a   1.000
_cell.length_b   1.000
_cell.length_c   1.000
_cell.angle_alpha   90.00
_cell.angle_beta   90.00
_cell.angle_gamma   90.00
#
_symmetry.space_group_name_H-M   'P 1'
#
loop_
_entity.id
_entity.type
_entity.pdbx_description
1 polymer ?
#
loop_
_entity_poly.entity_id
_entity_poly.type
_entity_poly.pdbx_seq_one_letter_code
_entity_poly.pdbx_strand_id
1 'polypeptide(L)'
;MARILVIDDEAAIRRILKEILEHEQYQVDVAESAVEALPLVKENEFDAILCDIKMPQMDGIEFLEEAKKITDAPIIMISGHGTIDTAVEAIKKGAFDYIAKPPELNRLLITLRNALDKSKLMTETKALKRVVNRKYQMIGSSAPMN
;
A
#
# COMPACT_ATOMS: atom_id res chain seq x y z
N MET A 1 -13.28 3.29 8.98
CA MET A 1 -12.94 4.02 7.75
C MET A 1 -11.46 3.81 7.44
N ALA A 2 -11.18 3.31 6.25
CA ALA A 2 -9.79 3.06 5.87
C ALA A 2 -9.03 4.36 5.65
N ARG A 3 -7.76 4.36 6.02
CA ARG A 3 -6.90 5.54 5.90
C ARG A 3 -5.87 5.32 4.82
N ILE A 4 -5.84 6.23 3.85
CA ILE A 4 -4.99 6.14 2.67
C ILE A 4 -4.02 7.31 2.64
N LEU A 5 -2.76 7.03 2.33
CA LEU A 5 -1.76 8.07 2.11
C LEU A 5 -1.53 8.21 0.61
N VAL A 6 -1.60 9.43 0.09
CA VAL A 6 -1.33 9.73 -1.32
C VAL A 6 -0.05 10.54 -1.41
N ILE A 7 0.93 10.04 -2.15
CA ILE A 7 2.22 10.68 -2.31
C ILE A 7 2.43 11.01 -3.79
N ASP A 8 2.46 12.29 -4.12
CA ASP A 8 2.67 12.77 -5.48
C ASP A 8 3.17 14.20 -5.42
N ASP A 9 4.14 14.56 -6.26
CA ASP A 9 4.70 15.91 -6.27
C ASP A 9 3.80 16.92 -7.01
N GLU A 10 2.81 16.43 -7.76
CA GLU A 10 1.87 17.29 -8.46
C GLU A 10 0.65 17.59 -7.60
N ALA A 11 0.46 18.88 -7.26
CA ALA A 11 -0.66 19.30 -6.41
C ALA A 11 -2.01 18.96 -7.01
N ALA A 12 -2.16 19.07 -8.33
CA ALA A 12 -3.41 18.77 -9.01
C ALA A 12 -3.78 17.29 -8.85
N ILE A 13 -2.81 16.40 -8.98
CA ILE A 13 -3.04 14.96 -8.84
C ILE A 13 -3.41 14.63 -7.39
N ARG A 14 -2.68 15.18 -6.43
CA ARG A 14 -3.02 14.97 -5.01
C ARG A 14 -4.45 15.37 -4.70
N ARG A 15 -4.87 16.54 -5.19
CA ARG A 15 -6.22 17.04 -4.95
C ARG A 15 -7.28 16.14 -5.59
N ILE A 16 -7.07 15.73 -6.84
CA ILE A 16 -8.03 14.87 -7.55
C ILE A 16 -8.16 13.53 -6.83
N LEU A 17 -7.05 12.90 -6.50
CA LEU A 17 -7.07 11.61 -5.82
C LEU A 17 -7.72 11.72 -4.44
N LYS A 18 -7.42 12.78 -3.71
CA LYS A 18 -8.04 13.02 -2.41
C LYS A 18 -9.55 13.13 -2.52
N GLU A 19 -10.04 13.94 -3.48
CA GLU A 19 -11.47 14.12 -3.69
C GLU A 19 -12.16 12.80 -4.05
N ILE A 20 -11.57 12.03 -4.96
CA ILE A 20 -12.13 10.75 -5.38
C ILE A 20 -12.22 9.78 -4.19
N LEU A 21 -11.14 9.67 -3.44
CA LEU A 21 -11.08 8.71 -2.34
C LEU A 21 -11.95 9.11 -1.17
N GLU A 22 -12.04 10.41 -0.87
CA GLU A 22 -12.92 10.89 0.20
C GLU A 22 -14.38 10.67 -0.19
N HIS A 23 -14.71 10.79 -1.46
CA HIS A 23 -16.06 10.48 -1.95
C HIS A 23 -16.41 9.02 -1.73
N GLU A 24 -15.41 8.13 -1.76
CA GLU A 24 -15.59 6.71 -1.51
C GLU A 24 -15.49 6.37 -0.02
N GLN A 25 -15.57 7.35 0.85
CA GLN A 25 -15.58 7.19 2.30
C GLN A 25 -14.24 6.78 2.90
N TYR A 26 -13.13 7.06 2.22
CA TYR A 26 -11.80 6.85 2.77
C TYR A 26 -11.30 8.12 3.46
N GLN A 27 -10.50 7.94 4.50
CA GLN A 27 -9.77 9.05 5.11
C GLN A 27 -8.46 9.19 4.36
N VAL A 28 -8.14 10.40 3.89
CA VAL A 28 -6.99 10.62 3.02
C VAL A 28 -6.02 11.62 3.60
N ASP A 29 -4.76 11.21 3.72
CA ASP A 29 -3.65 12.11 4.01
C ASP A 29 -2.84 12.25 2.73
N VAL A 30 -2.17 13.38 2.55
CA VAL A 30 -1.35 13.62 1.36
C VAL A 30 0.06 14.04 1.74
N ALA A 31 1.01 13.72 0.87
CA ALA A 31 2.39 14.16 0.99
C ALA A 31 2.89 14.56 -0.40
N GLU A 32 3.73 15.57 -0.48
CA GLU A 32 4.22 16.03 -1.78
C GLU A 32 5.56 15.42 -2.17
N SER A 33 6.16 14.63 -1.29
CA SER A 33 7.43 13.96 -1.58
C SER A 33 7.56 12.71 -0.73
N ALA A 34 8.47 11.82 -1.14
CA ALA A 34 8.80 10.63 -0.37
C ALA A 34 9.45 11.01 0.95
N VAL A 35 10.29 12.04 0.96
CA VAL A 35 10.96 12.52 2.16
C VAL A 35 9.93 12.97 3.20
N GLU A 36 8.89 13.67 2.78
CA GLU A 36 7.81 14.09 3.66
C GLU A 36 6.95 12.92 4.11
N ALA A 37 6.76 11.93 3.24
CA ALA A 37 5.89 10.80 3.51
C ALA A 37 6.47 9.82 4.54
N LEU A 38 7.78 9.61 4.55
CA LEU A 38 8.39 8.63 5.47
C LEU A 38 8.07 8.88 6.94
N PRO A 39 8.19 10.12 7.47
CA PRO A 39 7.78 10.39 8.85
C PRO A 39 6.31 10.10 9.08
N LEU A 40 5.45 10.40 8.11
CA LEU A 40 4.02 10.13 8.24
C LEU A 40 3.74 8.63 8.37
N VAL A 41 4.41 7.81 7.56
CA VAL A 41 4.27 6.35 7.59
C VAL A 41 4.79 5.82 8.91
N LYS A 42 5.85 6.40 9.44
CA LYS A 42 6.45 5.97 10.69
C LYS A 42 5.55 6.27 11.89
N GLU A 43 4.87 7.40 11.87
CA GLU A 43 4.06 7.88 13.01
C GLU A 43 2.60 7.47 12.95
N ASN A 44 2.10 7.06 11.79
CA ASN A 44 0.70 6.73 11.59
C ASN A 44 0.54 5.37 10.95
N GLU A 45 -0.61 4.74 11.17
CA GLU A 45 -0.96 3.50 10.49
C GLU A 45 -1.86 3.82 9.31
N PHE A 46 -1.39 3.46 8.11
CA PHE A 46 -2.19 3.58 6.90
C PHE A 46 -2.64 2.19 6.44
N ASP A 47 -3.82 2.12 5.88
CA ASP A 47 -4.37 0.88 5.35
C ASP A 47 -3.87 0.61 3.93
N ALA A 48 -3.51 1.65 3.20
CA ALA A 48 -2.89 1.54 1.89
C ALA A 48 -2.16 2.86 1.57
N ILE A 49 -1.20 2.78 0.65
CA ILE A 49 -0.40 3.93 0.22
C ILE A 49 -0.39 3.98 -1.30
N LEU A 50 -0.72 5.15 -1.86
CA LEU A 50 -0.59 5.41 -3.30
C LEU A 50 0.63 6.30 -3.48
N CYS A 51 1.60 5.88 -4.28
CA CYS A 51 2.86 6.60 -4.42
C CYS A 51 3.25 6.76 -5.89
N ASP A 52 3.55 8.01 -6.28
CA ASP A 52 4.13 8.29 -7.58
C ASP A 52 5.57 7.79 -7.61
N ILE A 53 6.02 7.29 -8.76
CA ILE A 53 7.40 6.80 -8.89
C ILE A 53 8.35 7.96 -9.10
N LYS A 54 8.01 8.90 -9.98
CA LYS A 54 8.91 10.00 -10.33
C LYS A 54 8.70 11.20 -9.44
N MET A 55 9.60 11.36 -8.47
CA MET A 55 9.58 12.50 -7.54
C MET A 55 11.00 13.01 -7.34
N PRO A 56 11.16 14.32 -7.01
CA PRO A 56 12.49 14.85 -6.71
C PRO A 56 13.06 14.27 -5.41
N GLN A 57 14.37 14.25 -5.29
CA GLN A 57 15.14 13.79 -4.13
C GLN A 57 15.11 12.27 -3.97
N MET A 58 13.98 11.70 -3.58
CA MET A 58 13.80 10.27 -3.41
C MET A 58 12.65 9.83 -4.32
N ASP A 59 12.91 8.89 -5.24
CA ASP A 59 11.85 8.40 -6.11
C ASP A 59 10.95 7.38 -5.40
N GLY A 60 9.86 7.00 -6.06
CA GLY A 60 8.88 6.09 -5.46
C GLY A 60 9.42 4.69 -5.19
N ILE A 61 10.37 4.22 -5.98
CA ILE A 61 10.98 2.90 -5.75
C ILE A 61 11.84 2.92 -4.48
N GLU A 62 12.61 3.98 -4.29
CA GLU A 62 13.39 4.17 -3.06
C GLU A 62 12.47 4.29 -1.84
N PHE A 63 11.37 5.06 -1.98
CA PHE A 63 10.38 5.16 -0.93
C PHE A 63 9.80 3.79 -0.60
N LEU A 64 9.46 2.99 -1.61
CA LEU A 64 8.92 1.65 -1.43
C LEU A 64 9.86 0.79 -0.58
N GLU A 65 11.13 0.80 -0.91
CA GLU A 65 12.12 0.02 -0.15
C GLU A 65 12.21 0.46 1.30
N GLU A 66 12.22 1.78 1.56
CA GLU A 66 12.30 2.30 2.91
C GLU A 66 11.01 2.06 3.70
N ALA A 67 9.86 2.25 3.04
CA ALA A 67 8.57 2.07 3.70
C ALA A 67 8.32 0.61 4.07
N LYS A 68 8.76 -0.34 3.27
CA LYS A 68 8.57 -1.76 3.57
C LYS A 68 9.30 -2.20 4.84
N LYS A 69 10.29 -1.43 5.28
CA LYS A 69 11.00 -1.69 6.54
C LYS A 69 10.20 -1.26 7.76
N ILE A 70 9.22 -0.37 7.59
CA ILE A 70 8.52 0.25 8.72
C ILE A 70 7.00 0.05 8.69
N THR A 71 6.44 -0.47 7.60
CA THR A 71 5.00 -0.72 7.53
C THR A 71 4.71 -1.94 6.67
N ASP A 72 3.60 -2.61 6.98
CA ASP A 72 3.06 -3.71 6.18
C ASP A 72 1.95 -3.24 5.24
N ALA A 73 1.63 -1.95 5.25
CA ALA A 73 0.57 -1.41 4.39
C ALA A 73 0.91 -1.66 2.92
N PRO A 74 -0.07 -2.11 2.12
CA PRO A 74 0.16 -2.29 0.68
C PRO A 74 0.43 -0.96 0.01
N ILE A 75 1.44 -0.95 -0.87
CA ILE A 75 1.87 0.25 -1.58
C ILE A 75 1.56 0.05 -3.06
N ILE A 76 0.74 0.93 -3.62
CA ILE A 76 0.36 0.92 -5.02
C ILE A 76 1.15 2.04 -5.71
N MET A 77 1.92 1.67 -6.72
CA MET A 77 2.71 2.64 -7.47
C MET A 77 1.90 3.22 -8.63
N ILE A 78 2.01 4.52 -8.85
CA ILE A 78 1.32 5.21 -9.94
C ILE A 78 2.37 6.01 -10.71
N SER A 79 2.42 5.87 -12.03
CA SER A 79 3.40 6.60 -12.82
C SER A 79 2.92 6.89 -14.25
N GLY A 80 3.16 8.11 -14.70
CA GLY A 80 2.90 8.51 -16.09
C GLY A 80 4.08 8.26 -17.02
N HIS A 81 5.21 7.89 -16.48
CA HIS A 81 6.45 7.73 -17.25
C HIS A 81 7.08 6.37 -17.10
N GLY A 82 6.35 5.43 -16.50
CA GLY A 82 6.88 4.11 -16.26
C GLY A 82 6.92 3.24 -17.51
N THR A 83 7.91 2.37 -17.56
CA THR A 83 8.00 1.32 -18.55
C THR A 83 7.59 0.01 -17.91
N ILE A 84 7.52 -1.06 -18.72
CA ILE A 84 7.29 -2.40 -18.21
C ILE A 84 8.40 -2.77 -17.21
N ASP A 85 9.64 -2.38 -17.49
CA ASP A 85 10.77 -2.66 -16.60
C ASP A 85 10.59 -1.99 -15.24
N THR A 86 10.12 -0.74 -15.23
CA THR A 86 9.85 -0.02 -13.98
C THR A 86 8.75 -0.70 -13.17
N ALA A 87 7.70 -1.13 -13.85
CA ALA A 87 6.59 -1.84 -13.20
C ALA A 87 7.07 -3.16 -12.58
N VAL A 88 7.87 -3.92 -13.32
CA VAL A 88 8.42 -5.18 -12.83
C VAL A 88 9.32 -4.93 -11.63
N GLU A 89 10.17 -3.92 -11.68
CA GLU A 89 11.03 -3.55 -10.57
C GLU A 89 10.22 -3.22 -9.31
N ALA A 90 9.17 -2.42 -9.47
CA ALA A 90 8.31 -2.05 -8.35
C ALA A 90 7.69 -3.28 -7.70
N ILE A 91 7.14 -4.19 -8.49
CA ILE A 91 6.52 -5.41 -7.98
C ILE A 91 7.56 -6.30 -7.28
N LYS A 92 8.75 -6.44 -7.86
CA LYS A 92 9.82 -7.23 -7.24
C LYS A 92 10.26 -6.67 -5.90
N LYS A 93 10.17 -5.35 -5.72
CA LYS A 93 10.57 -4.70 -4.48
C LYS A 93 9.44 -4.62 -3.46
N GLY A 94 8.30 -5.19 -3.77
CA GLY A 94 7.23 -5.36 -2.81
C GLY A 94 5.99 -4.50 -3.01
N ALA A 95 5.88 -3.79 -4.15
CA ALA A 95 4.66 -3.04 -4.44
C ALA A 95 3.49 -4.00 -4.62
N PHE A 96 2.33 -3.59 -4.15
CA PHE A 96 1.12 -4.38 -4.32
C PHE A 96 0.67 -4.40 -5.78
N ASP A 97 0.72 -3.26 -6.45
CA ASP A 97 0.33 -3.14 -7.85
C ASP A 97 0.97 -1.87 -8.45
N TYR A 98 0.81 -1.72 -9.74
CA TYR A 98 1.32 -0.61 -10.53
C TYR A 98 0.22 -0.11 -11.46
N ILE A 99 -0.06 1.19 -11.43
CA ILE A 99 -1.09 1.80 -12.25
C ILE A 99 -0.48 2.92 -13.08
N ALA A 100 -0.77 2.93 -14.39
CA ALA A 100 -0.31 4.00 -15.27
C ALA A 100 -1.16 5.26 -15.11
N LYS A 101 -0.54 6.43 -15.23
CA LYS A 101 -1.25 7.72 -15.26
C LYS A 101 -1.72 8.04 -16.68
N PRO A 102 -2.86 8.71 -16.83
CA PRO A 102 -3.82 9.05 -15.78
C PRO A 102 -4.54 7.79 -15.30
N PRO A 103 -4.74 7.64 -14.00
CA PRO A 103 -5.37 6.42 -13.49
C PRO A 103 -6.84 6.39 -13.90
N GLU A 104 -7.27 5.26 -14.44
CA GLU A 104 -8.68 5.05 -14.70
C GLU A 104 -9.37 4.86 -13.34
N LEU A 105 -10.49 5.55 -13.13
CA LEU A 105 -11.18 5.55 -11.86
C LEU A 105 -11.52 4.14 -11.37
N ASN A 106 -12.13 3.32 -12.23
CA ASN A 106 -12.52 1.97 -11.85
C ASN A 106 -11.33 1.10 -11.49
N ARG A 107 -10.25 1.20 -12.26
CA ARG A 107 -9.02 0.46 -11.99
C ARG A 107 -8.43 0.85 -10.65
N LEU A 108 -8.36 2.15 -10.38
CA LEU A 108 -7.83 2.67 -9.11
C LEU A 108 -8.64 2.14 -7.93
N LEU A 109 -9.96 2.25 -7.99
CA LEU A 109 -10.82 1.84 -6.89
C LEU A 109 -10.82 0.34 -6.67
N ILE A 110 -10.79 -0.45 -7.74
CA ILE A 110 -10.72 -1.91 -7.64
C ILE A 110 -9.38 -2.33 -7.04
N THR A 111 -8.28 -1.75 -7.53
CA THR A 111 -6.95 -2.06 -7.02
C THR A 111 -6.84 -1.71 -5.54
N LEU A 112 -7.35 -0.56 -5.17
CA LEU A 112 -7.33 -0.12 -3.78
C LEU A 112 -8.16 -1.03 -2.89
N ARG A 113 -9.35 -1.42 -3.35
CA ARG A 113 -10.19 -2.36 -2.61
C ARG A 113 -9.48 -3.69 -2.40
N ASN A 114 -8.83 -4.21 -3.44
CA ASN A 114 -8.08 -5.46 -3.34
C ASN A 114 -6.92 -5.33 -2.36
N ALA A 115 -6.24 -4.21 -2.35
CA ALA A 115 -5.15 -3.94 -1.41
C ALA A 115 -5.66 -3.91 0.02
N LEU A 116 -6.79 -3.25 0.26
CA LEU A 116 -7.40 -3.16 1.58
C LEU A 116 -7.88 -4.53 2.06
N ASP A 117 -8.46 -5.34 1.19
CA ASP A 117 -8.89 -6.70 1.52
C ASP A 117 -7.70 -7.58 1.88
N LYS A 118 -6.61 -7.47 1.15
CA LYS A 118 -5.39 -8.21 1.44
C LYS A 118 -4.82 -7.83 2.81
N SER A 119 -4.77 -6.55 3.11
CA SER A 119 -4.29 -6.05 4.40
C SER A 119 -5.12 -6.60 5.55
N LYS A 120 -6.44 -6.58 5.39
CA LYS A 120 -7.37 -7.11 6.38
C LYS A 120 -7.18 -8.61 6.58
N LEU A 121 -7.07 -9.37 5.50
CA LEU A 121 -6.87 -10.82 5.55
C LEU A 121 -5.55 -11.17 6.23
N MET A 122 -4.48 -10.44 5.95
CA MET A 122 -3.19 -10.68 6.60
C MET A 122 -3.28 -10.48 8.10
N THR A 123 -3.98 -9.45 8.55
CA THR A 123 -4.18 -9.19 9.97
C THR A 123 -4.99 -10.31 10.62
N GLU A 124 -6.07 -10.74 10.01
CA GLU A 124 -6.90 -11.84 10.51
C GLU A 124 -6.12 -13.15 10.53
N THR A 125 -5.36 -13.43 9.49
CA THR A 125 -4.54 -14.65 9.40
C THR A 125 -3.49 -14.68 10.51
N LYS A 126 -2.84 -13.58 10.79
CA LYS A 126 -1.86 -13.51 11.88
C LYS A 126 -2.51 -13.81 13.23
N ALA A 127 -3.69 -13.26 13.48
CA ALA A 127 -4.42 -13.51 14.72
C ALA A 127 -4.84 -14.97 14.83
N LEU A 128 -5.37 -15.55 13.76
CA LEU A 128 -5.77 -16.95 13.72
C LEU A 128 -4.60 -17.90 13.92
N LYS A 129 -3.47 -17.59 13.31
CA LYS A 129 -2.26 -18.42 13.48
C LYS A 129 -1.81 -18.51 14.92
N ARG A 130 -1.88 -17.42 15.66
CA ARG A 130 -1.52 -17.42 17.09
C ARG A 130 -2.42 -18.35 17.89
N VAL A 131 -3.73 -18.27 17.66
CA VAL A 131 -4.69 -19.11 18.34
C VAL A 131 -4.51 -20.58 17.98
N VAL A 132 -4.35 -20.86 16.70
CA VAL A 132 -4.17 -22.23 16.20
C VAL A 132 -2.88 -22.84 16.75
N ASN A 133 -1.78 -22.10 16.77
CA ASN A 133 -0.51 -22.58 17.29
C ASN A 133 -0.62 -22.98 18.75
N ARG A 134 -1.36 -22.21 19.55
CA ARG A 134 -1.58 -22.58 20.98
C ARG A 134 -2.32 -23.90 21.09
N LYS A 135 -3.37 -24.07 20.30
CA LYS A 135 -4.15 -25.30 20.30
C LYS A 135 -3.33 -26.50 19.88
N TYR A 136 -2.51 -26.34 18.84
CA TYR A 136 -1.67 -27.44 18.36
C TYR A 136 -0.60 -27.82 19.39
N GLN A 137 -0.06 -26.86 20.08
CA GLN A 137 0.90 -27.15 21.14
C GLN A 137 0.25 -27.95 22.27
N MET A 138 -1.00 -27.67 22.58
CA MET A 138 -1.74 -28.38 23.61
C MET A 138 -2.14 -29.80 23.18
N ILE A 139 -2.49 -29.97 21.93
CA ILE A 139 -3.00 -31.25 21.40
C ILE A 139 -1.84 -32.16 20.96
N GLY A 140 -0.66 -31.60 20.75
CA GLY A 140 0.43 -32.32 20.15
C GLY A 140 0.34 -32.25 18.64
N SER A 141 0.56 -33.07 17.87
CA SER A 141 0.53 -32.88 16.59
C SER A 141 -0.16 -33.25 15.59
N SER A 142 -0.42 -33.22 15.28
CA SER A 142 -0.85 -33.48 14.48
C SER A 142 -1.13 -33.24 13.44
N ALA A 143 -1.12 -33.30 13.03
CA ALA A 143 -1.34 -33.16 12.20
C ALA A 143 -1.63 -33.14 11.30
N PRO A 144 -1.72 -33.28 10.93
CA PRO A 144 -1.99 -33.18 10.02
C PRO A 144 -2.34 -33.39 9.40
N MET A 145 -2.48 -33.43 9.31
CA MET A 145 -2.64 -33.48 8.87
C MET A 145 -2.57 -33.74 8.43
N ASN A 146 -2.42 -33.91 8.46
CA ASN A 146 -2.31 -34.15 8.18
C ASN A 146 -2.51 -34.18 8.09
#